data_99df151cb63ba1e5085c377149efce1d
#
_entry.id   99df151cb63ba1e5085c377149efce1d
#
_cell.length_a   1.000
_cell.length_b   1.000
_cell.length_c   1.000
_cell.angle_alpha   90.00
_cell.angle_beta   90.00
_cell.angle_gamma   90.00
#
_symmetry.space_group_name_H-M   'P 1'
#
loop_
_entity.id
_entity.type
_entity.pdbx_description
1 polymer ?
#
loop_
_entity_poly.entity_id
_entity_poly.type
_entity_poly.pdbx_seq_one_letter_code
_entity_poly.pdbx_strand_id
1 'polypeptide(L)'
;VAIDLVEFPDLTALARVIALQELAARGITGIGIGSGAIGGKPLPQRYIRLYALPGTELCRRVQSVMIVGQVYDTNEIRGFATASKLGAILRAAPEIELAADNPITEPCELHGPYPSTDPDLPTYARYQVNVRWTVQSSITA
;
A
#
# COMPACT_ATOMS: atom_id res chain seq x y z
N VAL A 1 2.78 -34.55 -19.04
CA VAL A 1 3.33 -33.24 -19.35
C VAL A 1 3.11 -32.31 -18.16
N ALA A 2 4.20 -31.72 -17.66
CA ALA A 2 4.09 -30.71 -16.61
C ALA A 2 3.47 -29.43 -17.19
N ILE A 3 2.62 -28.81 -16.41
CA ILE A 3 2.07 -27.49 -16.74
C ILE A 3 2.81 -26.41 -15.95
N ASP A 4 3.02 -25.27 -16.58
CA ASP A 4 3.56 -24.11 -15.90
C ASP A 4 2.45 -23.36 -15.16
N LEU A 5 2.66 -23.16 -13.88
CA LEU A 5 1.74 -22.37 -13.05
C LEU A 5 2.17 -20.91 -13.07
N VAL A 6 1.19 -20.03 -13.30
CA VAL A 6 1.38 -18.59 -13.23
C VAL A 6 0.80 -18.12 -11.90
N GLU A 7 1.65 -17.61 -11.03
CA GLU A 7 1.27 -17.19 -9.69
C GLU A 7 1.60 -15.72 -9.48
N PHE A 8 0.71 -15.02 -8.77
CA PHE A 8 0.91 -13.63 -8.39
C PHE A 8 1.28 -13.54 -6.91
N PRO A 9 2.12 -12.58 -6.51
CA PRO A 9 2.55 -12.43 -5.13
C PRO A 9 1.41 -11.90 -4.23
N ASP A 10 1.59 -12.04 -2.92
CA ASP A 10 0.76 -11.36 -1.92
C ASP A 10 1.07 -9.86 -1.93
N LEU A 11 0.22 -9.09 -2.58
CA LEU A 11 0.43 -7.66 -2.78
C LEU A 11 0.14 -6.82 -1.54
N THR A 12 -0.73 -7.29 -0.65
CA THR A 12 -0.92 -6.63 0.64
C THR A 12 0.36 -6.70 1.47
N ALA A 13 0.99 -7.87 1.54
CA ALA A 13 2.27 -8.04 2.23
C ALA A 13 3.39 -7.21 1.59
N LEU A 14 3.45 -7.21 0.27
CA LEU A 14 4.47 -6.45 -0.48
C LEU A 14 4.32 -4.94 -0.28
N ALA A 15 3.10 -4.43 -0.34
CA ALA A 15 2.82 -3.02 -0.09
C ALA A 15 3.25 -2.60 1.31
N ARG A 16 3.00 -3.45 2.31
CA ARG A 16 3.42 -3.21 3.69
C ARG A 16 4.94 -3.15 3.82
N VAL A 17 5.66 -4.08 3.20
CA VAL A 17 7.12 -4.11 3.21
C VAL A 17 7.69 -2.83 2.58
N ILE A 18 7.18 -2.43 1.43
CA ILE A 18 7.60 -1.21 0.74
C ILE A 18 7.35 0.02 1.60
N ALA A 19 6.15 0.13 2.19
CA ALA A 19 5.81 1.27 3.03
C ALA A 19 6.71 1.36 4.27
N LEU A 20 6.93 0.26 4.97
CA LEU A 20 7.81 0.22 6.14
C LEU A 20 9.24 0.61 5.79
N GLN A 21 9.79 0.01 4.74
CA GLN A 21 11.16 0.27 4.29
C GLN A 21 11.36 1.74 3.91
N GLU A 22 10.48 2.27 3.08
CA GLU A 22 10.67 3.61 2.51
C GLU A 22 10.30 4.74 3.46
N LEU A 23 9.32 4.54 4.33
CA LEU A 23 9.01 5.51 5.39
C LEU A 23 10.15 5.57 6.40
N ALA A 24 10.68 4.42 6.82
CA ALA A 24 11.81 4.36 7.75
C ALA A 24 13.07 5.03 7.17
N ALA A 25 13.36 4.81 5.88
CA ALA A 25 14.48 5.43 5.18
C ALA A 25 14.40 6.97 5.18
N ARG A 26 13.19 7.52 5.33
CA ARG A 26 12.95 8.97 5.39
C ARG A 26 12.71 9.51 6.79
N GLY A 27 13.01 8.69 7.81
CA GLY A 27 12.87 9.08 9.21
C GLY A 27 11.44 9.14 9.72
N ILE A 28 10.47 8.58 8.98
CA ILE A 28 9.08 8.51 9.41
C ILE A 28 8.87 7.16 10.11
N THR A 29 8.89 7.21 11.44
CA THR A 29 8.76 6.03 12.31
C THR A 29 7.66 6.24 13.33
N GLY A 30 7.35 5.20 14.12
CA GLY A 30 6.33 5.28 15.16
C GLY A 30 4.90 5.23 14.64
N ILE A 31 4.71 4.76 13.40
CA ILE A 31 3.39 4.57 12.81
C ILE A 31 3.13 3.08 12.69
N GLY A 32 2.00 2.62 13.25
CA GLY A 32 1.54 1.26 13.05
C GLY A 32 1.05 1.08 11.61
N ILE A 33 1.47 -0.01 10.95
CA ILE A 33 1.04 -0.34 9.60
C ILE A 33 0.48 -1.75 9.58
N GLY A 34 -0.76 -1.88 9.14
CA GLY A 34 -1.42 -3.17 9.05
C GLY A 34 -2.50 -3.19 7.98
N SER A 35 -3.06 -4.36 7.71
CA SER A 35 -4.16 -4.54 6.77
C SER A 35 -5.54 -4.47 7.44
N GLY A 36 -5.58 -4.63 8.74
CA GLY A 36 -6.81 -4.61 9.52
C GLY A 36 -7.20 -3.24 10.04
N ALA A 37 -8.34 -3.18 10.71
CA ALA A 37 -8.80 -1.97 11.37
C ALA A 37 -7.83 -1.51 12.45
N ILE A 38 -7.81 -0.20 12.71
CA ILE A 38 -7.04 0.37 13.81
C ILE A 38 -7.47 -0.28 15.13
N GLY A 39 -6.51 -0.67 15.94
CA GLY A 39 -6.76 -1.34 17.21
C GLY A 39 -5.71 -1.01 18.25
N GLY A 40 -5.94 -1.50 19.46
CA GLY A 40 -5.05 -1.31 20.60
C GLY A 40 -5.74 -0.54 21.74
N LYS A 41 -5.13 -0.61 22.92
CA LYS A 41 -5.63 0.11 24.13
C LYS A 41 -4.44 0.76 24.83
N PRO A 42 -4.29 2.10 24.74
CA PRO A 42 -5.10 3.02 23.96
C PRO A 42 -4.91 2.85 22.45
N LEU A 43 -5.83 3.41 21.66
CA LEU A 43 -5.68 3.47 20.22
C LEU A 43 -4.45 4.31 19.85
N PRO A 44 -3.67 3.90 18.85
CA PRO A 44 -2.51 4.68 18.42
C PRO A 44 -2.95 6.01 17.83
N GLN A 45 -2.13 7.05 18.00
CA GLN A 45 -2.41 8.36 17.42
C GLN A 45 -2.22 8.37 15.89
N ARG A 46 -1.40 7.45 15.38
CA ARG A 46 -1.05 7.35 13.97
C ARG A 46 -1.12 5.90 13.54
N TYR A 47 -1.82 5.65 12.45
CA TYR A 47 -1.94 4.30 11.90
C TYR A 47 -2.14 4.35 10.40
N ILE A 48 -1.57 3.39 9.70
CA ILE A 48 -1.78 3.20 8.26
C ILE A 48 -2.42 1.84 8.06
N ARG A 49 -3.60 1.83 7.46
CA ARG A 49 -4.23 0.63 6.95
C ARG A 49 -3.90 0.50 5.47
N LEU A 50 -3.32 -0.62 5.10
CA LEU A 50 -2.80 -0.81 3.75
C LEU A 50 -3.19 -2.21 3.26
N TYR A 51 -3.87 -2.27 2.12
CA TYR A 51 -4.32 -3.54 1.58
C TYR A 51 -4.51 -3.46 0.06
N ALA A 52 -4.49 -4.63 -0.58
CA ALA A 52 -4.76 -4.77 -2.00
C ALA A 52 -6.21 -5.19 -2.23
N LEU A 53 -6.86 -4.59 -3.21
CA LEU A 53 -8.13 -5.07 -3.74
C LEU A 53 -7.89 -6.23 -4.70
N PRO A 54 -8.93 -7.04 -5.03
CA PRO A 54 -8.79 -8.09 -6.02
C PRO A 54 -8.24 -7.56 -7.34
N GLY A 55 -7.24 -8.25 -7.88
CA GLY A 55 -6.61 -7.86 -9.14
C GLY A 55 -7.45 -8.23 -10.36
N THR A 56 -7.21 -7.54 -11.47
CA THR A 56 -7.77 -7.84 -12.77
C THR A 56 -6.67 -8.35 -13.68
N GLU A 57 -6.81 -9.55 -14.21
CA GLU A 57 -5.85 -10.11 -15.15
C GLU A 57 -5.94 -9.34 -16.47
N LEU A 58 -4.82 -8.73 -16.88
CA LEU A 58 -4.72 -8.03 -18.18
C LEU A 58 -4.27 -8.99 -19.28
N CYS A 59 -3.41 -9.92 -18.93
CA CYS A 59 -3.03 -11.07 -19.73
C CYS A 59 -2.54 -12.14 -18.77
N ARG A 60 -2.20 -13.34 -19.24
CA ARG A 60 -1.88 -14.47 -18.38
C ARG A 60 -0.81 -14.19 -17.31
N ARG A 61 0.14 -13.27 -17.59
CA ARG A 61 1.28 -13.01 -16.72
C ARG A 61 1.29 -11.63 -16.08
N VAL A 62 0.26 -10.83 -16.35
CA VAL A 62 0.19 -9.45 -15.89
C VAL A 62 -1.19 -9.15 -15.32
N GLN A 63 -1.24 -8.57 -14.16
CA GLN A 63 -2.48 -8.09 -13.57
C GLN A 63 -2.40 -6.62 -13.17
N SER A 64 -3.54 -5.96 -13.13
CA SER A 64 -3.72 -4.63 -12.58
C SER A 64 -4.34 -4.76 -11.18
N VAL A 65 -3.73 -4.14 -10.18
CA VAL A 65 -4.17 -4.25 -8.79
C VAL A 65 -4.23 -2.88 -8.16
N MET A 66 -5.34 -2.58 -7.48
CA MET A 66 -5.48 -1.35 -6.71
C MET A 66 -4.98 -1.57 -5.29
N ILE A 67 -4.02 -0.76 -4.87
CA ILE A 67 -3.55 -0.70 -3.49
C ILE A 67 -4.24 0.46 -2.81
N VAL A 68 -4.87 0.19 -1.67
CA VAL A 68 -5.57 1.19 -0.87
C VAL A 68 -4.76 1.47 0.39
N GLY A 69 -4.43 2.73 0.61
CA GLY A 69 -3.79 3.21 1.83
C GLY A 69 -4.70 4.21 2.54
N GLN A 70 -5.00 3.95 3.81
CA GLN A 70 -5.76 4.83 4.67
C GLN A 70 -4.87 5.27 5.83
N VAL A 71 -4.60 6.57 5.91
CA VAL A 71 -3.75 7.16 6.94
C VAL A 71 -4.62 7.80 8.00
N TYR A 72 -4.55 7.28 9.21
CA TYR A 72 -5.24 7.80 10.40
C TYR A 72 -4.24 8.62 11.21
N ASP A 73 -4.62 9.83 11.56
CA ASP A 73 -3.81 10.68 12.42
C ASP A 73 -4.71 11.63 13.24
N THR A 74 -4.38 11.83 14.50
CA THR A 74 -5.06 12.82 15.34
C THR A 74 -4.68 14.26 14.96
N ASN A 75 -3.59 14.43 14.22
CA ASN A 75 -3.15 15.71 13.65
C ASN A 75 -3.40 15.72 12.15
N GLU A 76 -4.29 16.58 11.69
CA GLU A 76 -4.74 16.64 10.30
C GLU A 76 -3.60 16.99 9.33
N ILE A 77 -2.76 17.97 9.68
CA ILE A 77 -1.66 18.41 8.82
C ILE A 77 -0.63 17.30 8.66
N ARG A 78 -0.27 16.66 9.76
CA ARG A 78 0.67 15.53 9.75
C ARG A 78 0.10 14.32 9.00
N GLY A 79 -1.19 14.06 9.17
CA GLY A 79 -1.90 12.99 8.48
C GLY A 79 -1.88 13.17 6.97
N PHE A 80 -2.15 14.37 6.48
CA PHE A 80 -2.06 14.68 5.06
C PHE A 80 -0.62 14.50 4.53
N ALA A 81 0.37 15.00 5.26
CA ALA A 81 1.77 14.88 4.86
C ALA A 81 2.20 13.41 4.76
N THR A 82 1.79 12.58 5.71
CA THR A 82 2.06 11.14 5.69
C THR A 82 1.37 10.44 4.52
N ALA A 83 0.11 10.78 4.26
CA ALA A 83 -0.65 10.21 3.15
C ALA A 83 -0.04 10.59 1.80
N SER A 84 0.39 11.83 1.65
CA SER A 84 1.08 12.30 0.44
C SER A 84 2.38 11.54 0.20
N LYS A 85 3.16 11.34 1.26
CA LYS A 85 4.41 10.56 1.19
C LYS A 85 4.14 9.10 0.84
N LEU A 86 3.17 8.49 1.49
CA LEU A 86 2.78 7.10 1.22
C LEU A 86 2.35 6.91 -0.23
N GLY A 87 1.50 7.79 -0.74
CA GLY A 87 1.07 7.73 -2.13
C GLY A 87 2.23 7.84 -3.12
N ALA A 88 3.16 8.76 -2.87
CA ALA A 88 4.35 8.92 -3.70
C ALA A 88 5.25 7.66 -3.67
N ILE A 89 5.43 7.06 -2.51
CA ILE A 89 6.19 5.81 -2.36
C ILE A 89 5.55 4.67 -3.14
N LEU A 90 4.25 4.47 -2.98
CA LEU A 90 3.53 3.39 -3.66
C LEU A 90 3.53 3.58 -5.18
N ARG A 91 3.45 4.82 -5.65
CA ARG A 91 3.55 5.10 -7.08
C ARG A 91 4.94 4.84 -7.64
N ALA A 92 5.97 5.10 -6.85
CA ALA A 92 7.37 4.87 -7.23
C ALA A 92 7.80 3.40 -7.03
N ALA A 93 6.89 2.51 -6.63
CA ALA A 93 7.19 1.13 -6.31
C ALA A 93 8.04 0.38 -7.36
N PRO A 94 7.86 0.58 -8.68
CA PRO A 94 8.71 -0.10 -9.67
C PRO A 94 10.20 0.21 -9.55
N GLU A 95 10.55 1.35 -8.97
CA GLU A 95 11.94 1.80 -8.83
C GLU A 95 12.58 1.40 -7.50
N ILE A 96 11.82 0.76 -6.60
CA ILE A 96 12.27 0.42 -5.26
C ILE A 96 13.02 -0.91 -5.27
N GLU A 97 14.23 -0.92 -4.69
CA GLU A 97 14.97 -2.15 -4.48
C GLU A 97 14.36 -2.96 -3.33
N LEU A 98 14.13 -4.24 -3.59
CA LEU A 98 13.62 -5.21 -2.63
C LEU A 98 14.63 -6.33 -2.44
N ALA A 99 14.48 -7.09 -1.35
CA ALA A 99 15.34 -8.26 -1.07
C ALA A 99 15.19 -9.36 -2.14
N ALA A 100 14.03 -9.43 -2.79
CA ALA A 100 13.76 -10.31 -3.92
C ALA A 100 13.45 -9.48 -5.16
N ASP A 101 13.22 -10.13 -6.30
CA ASP A 101 12.82 -9.45 -7.53
C ASP A 101 11.52 -8.67 -7.31
N ASN A 102 11.48 -7.45 -7.81
CA ASN A 102 10.31 -6.59 -7.70
C ASN A 102 9.34 -6.89 -8.85
N PRO A 103 8.16 -7.45 -8.56
CA PRO A 103 7.17 -7.78 -9.58
C PRO A 103 6.37 -6.58 -10.09
N ILE A 104 6.52 -5.42 -9.46
CA ILE A 104 5.75 -4.22 -9.80
C ILE A 104 6.43 -3.49 -10.96
N THR A 105 5.65 -3.18 -11.99
CA THR A 105 6.13 -2.50 -13.21
C THR A 105 5.24 -1.31 -13.54
N GLU A 106 5.67 -0.49 -14.48
CA GLU A 106 4.85 0.58 -15.03
C GLU A 106 3.75 0.01 -15.95
N PRO A 107 2.59 0.67 -16.11
CA PRO A 107 2.26 1.95 -15.47
C PRO A 107 1.73 1.81 -14.05
N CYS A 108 1.97 2.83 -13.22
CA CYS A 108 1.37 3.00 -11.90
C CYS A 108 0.62 4.33 -11.87
N GLU A 109 -0.58 4.33 -11.32
CA GLU A 109 -1.42 5.52 -11.23
C GLU A 109 -1.75 5.84 -9.77
N LEU A 110 -1.63 7.10 -9.41
CA LEU A 110 -1.96 7.60 -8.07
C LEU A 110 -3.24 8.43 -8.09
N HIS A 111 -4.15 8.12 -7.17
CA HIS A 111 -5.33 8.91 -6.87
C HIS A 111 -5.30 9.33 -5.40
N GLY A 112 -5.40 10.62 -5.16
CA GLY A 112 -5.32 11.19 -3.82
C GLY A 112 -3.94 11.76 -3.50
N PRO A 113 -3.68 12.08 -2.22
CA PRO A 113 -4.55 11.83 -1.08
C PRO A 113 -5.82 12.69 -1.06
N TYR A 114 -6.89 12.13 -0.50
CA TYR A 114 -8.14 12.83 -0.30
C TYR A 114 -8.74 12.50 1.07
N PRO A 115 -9.51 13.43 1.68
CA PRO A 115 -10.16 13.15 2.95
C PRO A 115 -11.17 12.02 2.80
N SER A 116 -11.16 11.10 3.76
CA SER A 116 -12.08 9.96 3.81
C SER A 116 -12.41 9.70 5.27
N THR A 117 -13.27 10.53 5.85
CA THR A 117 -13.58 10.50 7.28
C THR A 117 -14.21 9.17 7.70
N ASP A 118 -13.71 8.61 8.80
CA ASP A 118 -14.32 7.45 9.45
C ASP A 118 -15.31 7.94 10.51
N PRO A 119 -16.62 7.71 10.34
CA PRO A 119 -17.61 8.18 11.31
C PRO A 119 -17.51 7.51 12.67
N ASP A 120 -16.90 6.33 12.76
CA ASP A 120 -16.69 5.61 14.02
C ASP A 120 -15.49 6.14 14.81
N LEU A 121 -14.64 6.96 14.17
CA LEU A 121 -13.43 7.53 14.76
C LEU A 121 -13.38 9.04 14.50
N PRO A 122 -14.29 9.83 15.07
CA PRO A 122 -14.43 11.26 14.73
C PRO A 122 -13.23 12.12 15.15
N THR A 123 -12.39 11.64 16.08
CA THR A 123 -11.19 12.36 16.52
C THR A 123 -10.00 12.19 15.59
N TYR A 124 -10.10 11.28 14.61
CA TYR A 124 -9.05 11.05 13.63
C TYR A 124 -9.37 11.75 12.32
N ALA A 125 -8.36 12.40 11.75
CA ALA A 125 -8.34 12.68 10.32
C ALA A 125 -7.93 11.40 9.59
N ARG A 126 -8.66 11.03 8.56
CA ARG A 126 -8.31 9.90 7.69
C ARG A 126 -8.18 10.39 6.27
N TYR A 127 -7.01 10.13 5.68
CA TYR A 127 -6.75 10.40 4.27
C TYR A 127 -6.54 9.10 3.53
N GLN A 128 -7.07 9.02 2.34
CA GLN A 128 -6.96 7.82 1.51
C GLN A 128 -6.17 8.10 0.26
N VAL A 129 -5.31 7.15 -0.08
CA VAL A 129 -4.62 7.09 -1.37
C VAL A 129 -4.97 5.78 -2.03
N ASN A 130 -5.20 5.80 -3.33
CA ASN A 130 -5.39 4.62 -4.14
C ASN A 130 -4.31 4.62 -5.22
N VAL A 131 -3.55 3.55 -5.28
CA VAL A 131 -2.48 3.40 -6.27
C VAL A 131 -2.73 2.13 -7.07
N ARG A 132 -2.86 2.28 -8.36
CA ARG A 132 -2.98 1.14 -9.26
C ARG A 132 -1.60 0.69 -9.69
N TRP A 133 -1.30 -0.56 -9.40
CA TRP A 133 -0.06 -1.22 -9.81
C TRP A 133 -0.28 -2.13 -11.01
N THR A 134 0.73 -2.20 -11.86
CA THR A 134 0.85 -3.27 -12.87
C THR A 134 1.84 -4.30 -12.32
N VAL A 135 1.40 -5.55 -12.21
CA VAL A 135 2.15 -6.59 -11.50
C VAL A 135 2.42 -7.77 -12.41
N GLN A 136 3.68 -8.19 -12.46
CA GLN A 136 4.11 -9.38 -13.17
C GLN A 136 3.95 -10.62 -12.30
N SER A 137 3.61 -11.73 -12.91
CA SER A 137 3.57 -13.03 -12.24
C SER A 137 4.96 -13.65 -12.17
N SER A 138 5.11 -14.63 -11.27
CA SER A 138 6.15 -15.65 -11.37
C SER A 138 5.63 -16.88 -12.10
N ILE A 139 6.52 -17.65 -12.69
CA ILE A 139 6.19 -18.94 -13.33
C ILE A 139 6.89 -20.03 -12.55
N THR A 140 6.11 -21.04 -12.16
CA THR A 140 6.62 -22.25 -11.52
C THR A 140 6.16 -23.48 -12.32
N ALA A 141 7.09 -24.39 -12.51
CA ALA A 141 6.80 -25.65 -13.21
C ALA A 141 6.15 -26.67 -12.27
#